data_91bf15fb56321f412c3e0e02da68f7b0
#
_entry.id   91bf15fb56321f412c3e0e02da68f7b0
#
_cell.length_a   1.000
_cell.length_b   1.000
_cell.length_c   1.000
_cell.angle_alpha   90.00
_cell.angle_beta   90.00
_cell.angle_gamma   90.00
#
_symmetry.space_group_name_H-M   'P 1'
#
loop_
_entity.id
_entity.type
_entity.pdbx_description
1 polymer ?
#
loop_
_entity_poly.entity_id
_entity_poly.type
_entity_poly.pdbx_seq_one_letter_code
_entity_poly.pdbx_strand_id
1 'polypeptide(L)'
;ILNPIDGTSTKYKVEEVPTWVDHVYSANLIIEQLNNWGKYKNGFLNSIFGQKDVVKTTTGYNYLTMNNDVYLYTGITSVSSDGSNIGFVLVNLRTKETKFYDVAGAEETAAMASAEGQVQQMNYTSTFPLLINLDNKPTYLMSLKDNAGLVKMYAFVDYTDYQRVVVTDSSEGIVKAAQNYLGGSITTGEELSKTITIDAIRTAVLDGTTYYYLQSGDDIYRASLKVNQTILPFLTVDSEITITYKKSDVNEIVSIE
;
A
#
# COMPACT_ATOMS: atom_id res chain seq x y z
N ILE A 1 29.72 -3.24 14.09
CA ILE A 1 28.84 -2.39 14.92
C ILE A 1 29.72 -1.45 15.73
N LEU A 2 29.41 -0.16 15.68
CA LEU A 2 30.09 0.89 16.44
C LEU A 2 29.27 1.26 17.68
N ASN A 3 29.86 1.26 18.85
CA ASN A 3 29.24 1.81 20.04
C ASN A 3 29.53 3.35 20.09
N PRO A 4 28.50 4.19 20.00
CA PRO A 4 28.68 5.64 19.94
C PRO A 4 29.08 6.26 21.30
N ILE A 5 28.97 5.50 22.41
CA ILE A 5 29.26 6.00 23.75
C ILE A 5 30.78 6.00 24.02
N ASP A 6 31.46 4.92 23.66
CA ASP A 6 32.89 4.73 23.97
C ASP A 6 33.78 4.59 22.71
N GLY A 7 33.17 4.59 21.51
CA GLY A 7 33.88 4.47 20.23
C GLY A 7 34.39 3.07 19.91
N THR A 8 34.07 2.06 20.72
CA THR A 8 34.48 0.68 20.44
C THR A 8 33.72 0.14 19.24
N SER A 9 34.39 -0.70 18.43
CA SER A 9 33.77 -1.34 17.28
C SER A 9 33.94 -2.85 17.30
N THR A 10 32.91 -3.57 16.95
CA THR A 10 32.90 -5.03 16.80
C THR A 10 32.57 -5.41 15.37
N LYS A 11 33.43 -6.21 14.76
CA LYS A 11 33.23 -6.75 13.41
C LYS A 11 32.48 -8.09 13.51
N TYR A 12 31.45 -8.24 12.69
CA TYR A 12 30.67 -9.47 12.58
C TYR A 12 30.73 -9.99 11.14
N LYS A 13 30.63 -11.30 10.97
CA LYS A 13 30.16 -11.86 9.69
C LYS A 13 28.68 -11.62 9.58
N VAL A 14 28.16 -11.62 8.34
CA VAL A 14 26.72 -11.31 8.10
C VAL A 14 25.81 -12.27 8.86
N GLU A 15 26.16 -13.55 8.90
CA GLU A 15 25.38 -14.61 9.56
C GLU A 15 25.42 -14.50 11.10
N GLU A 16 26.37 -13.75 11.62
CA GLU A 16 26.60 -13.57 13.07
C GLU A 16 26.09 -12.22 13.59
N VAL A 17 25.52 -11.39 12.70
CA VAL A 17 25.00 -10.08 13.10
C VAL A 17 23.83 -10.25 14.07
N PRO A 18 23.83 -9.56 15.22
CA PRO A 18 22.74 -9.64 16.18
C PRO A 18 21.37 -9.29 15.56
N THR A 19 20.31 -10.00 15.97
CA THR A 19 18.96 -9.87 15.39
C THR A 19 18.30 -8.51 15.60
N TRP A 20 18.82 -7.67 16.48
CA TRP A 20 18.36 -6.28 16.68
C TRP A 20 18.93 -5.31 15.64
N VAL A 21 19.82 -5.77 14.76
CA VAL A 21 20.38 -4.96 13.66
C VAL A 21 19.56 -5.20 12.40
N ASP A 22 18.71 -4.25 12.06
CA ASP A 22 17.77 -4.38 10.93
C ASP A 22 18.42 -4.00 9.58
N HIS A 23 19.45 -3.15 9.61
CA HIS A 23 20.15 -2.67 8.42
C HIS A 23 21.55 -3.27 8.32
N VAL A 24 21.66 -4.49 7.79
CA VAL A 24 22.93 -5.15 7.48
C VAL A 24 23.42 -4.75 6.09
N TYR A 25 22.51 -4.67 5.14
CA TYR A 25 22.78 -4.26 3.76
C TYR A 25 22.29 -2.83 3.51
N SER A 26 23.13 -2.00 2.87
CA SER A 26 22.71 -0.65 2.49
C SER A 26 21.77 -0.66 1.29
N ALA A 27 20.87 0.33 1.23
CA ALA A 27 19.96 0.50 0.09
C ALA A 27 20.70 0.62 -1.24
N ASN A 28 21.79 1.39 -1.29
CA ASN A 28 22.58 1.57 -2.51
C ASN A 28 23.12 0.25 -3.05
N LEU A 29 23.62 -0.63 -2.17
CA LEU A 29 24.10 -1.95 -2.55
C LEU A 29 22.96 -2.80 -3.13
N ILE A 30 21.79 -2.79 -2.50
CA ILE A 30 20.62 -3.53 -2.96
C ILE A 30 20.16 -3.03 -4.34
N ILE A 31 20.02 -1.72 -4.50
CA ILE A 31 19.61 -1.10 -5.78
C ILE A 31 20.61 -1.44 -6.88
N GLU A 32 21.91 -1.35 -6.63
CA GLU A 32 22.94 -1.72 -7.60
C GLU A 32 22.83 -3.19 -8.01
N GLN A 33 22.65 -4.09 -7.04
CA GLN A 33 22.50 -5.52 -7.30
C GLN A 33 21.23 -5.85 -8.10
N LEU A 34 20.10 -5.19 -7.79
CA LEU A 34 18.86 -5.33 -8.56
C LEU A 34 19.03 -4.86 -10.00
N ASN A 35 19.67 -3.71 -10.19
CA ASN A 35 19.95 -3.18 -11.54
C ASN A 35 20.91 -4.07 -12.32
N ASN A 36 21.95 -4.61 -11.69
CA ASN A 36 22.86 -5.55 -12.33
C ASN A 36 22.15 -6.86 -12.70
N TRP A 37 21.32 -7.39 -11.81
CA TRP A 37 20.49 -8.54 -12.13
C TRP A 37 19.54 -8.26 -13.30
N GLY A 38 18.81 -7.16 -13.28
CA GLY A 38 17.87 -6.79 -14.34
C GLY A 38 18.54 -6.57 -15.69
N LYS A 39 19.74 -6.00 -15.69
CA LYS A 39 20.54 -5.76 -16.89
C LYS A 39 21.06 -7.03 -17.53
N TYR A 40 21.55 -7.99 -16.72
CA TYR A 40 22.29 -9.13 -17.20
C TYR A 40 21.51 -10.46 -17.19
N LYS A 41 20.25 -10.47 -16.72
CA LYS A 41 19.45 -11.70 -16.59
C LYS A 41 19.31 -12.50 -17.89
N ASN A 42 19.38 -11.83 -19.06
CA ASN A 42 19.32 -12.45 -20.39
C ASN A 42 20.68 -12.42 -21.10
N GLY A 43 21.78 -12.30 -20.36
CA GLY A 43 23.15 -12.34 -20.85
C GLY A 43 23.73 -10.99 -21.27
N PHE A 44 25.06 -10.95 -21.33
CA PHE A 44 25.81 -9.72 -21.59
C PHE A 44 25.50 -9.10 -22.98
N LEU A 45 25.41 -9.92 -24.02
CA LEU A 45 25.14 -9.42 -25.38
C LEU A 45 23.76 -8.79 -25.48
N ASN A 46 22.74 -9.37 -24.83
CA ASN A 46 21.40 -8.78 -24.79
C ASN A 46 21.39 -7.41 -24.07
N SER A 47 22.22 -7.24 -23.05
CA SER A 47 22.29 -5.97 -22.32
C SER A 47 22.83 -4.79 -23.16
N ILE A 48 23.52 -5.10 -24.27
CA ILE A 48 24.13 -4.10 -25.17
C ILE A 48 23.31 -3.92 -26.46
N PHE A 49 22.91 -5.02 -27.11
CA PHE A 49 22.36 -4.97 -28.47
C PHE A 49 20.84 -5.15 -28.55
N GLY A 50 20.23 -5.97 -27.75
CA GLY A 50 18.81 -6.31 -27.87
C GLY A 50 17.93 -5.66 -26.81
N GLN A 51 18.44 -5.53 -25.60
CA GLN A 51 17.76 -5.02 -24.38
C GLN A 51 16.38 -5.64 -24.14
N LYS A 52 16.15 -6.85 -24.70
CA LYS A 52 14.89 -7.56 -24.53
C LYS A 52 14.73 -7.99 -23.07
N ASP A 53 13.61 -7.63 -22.47
CA ASP A 53 13.25 -7.91 -21.07
C ASP A 53 14.28 -7.39 -20.04
N VAL A 54 15.09 -6.41 -20.42
CA VAL A 54 15.97 -5.71 -19.50
C VAL A 54 15.13 -4.82 -18.59
N VAL A 55 15.33 -5.00 -17.29
CA VAL A 55 14.60 -4.25 -16.27
C VAL A 55 15.56 -3.49 -15.36
N LYS A 56 15.04 -2.46 -14.72
CA LYS A 56 15.78 -1.65 -13.73
C LYS A 56 14.84 -1.24 -12.60
N THR A 57 15.41 -0.81 -11.49
CA THR A 57 14.63 -0.14 -10.44
C THR A 57 14.13 1.21 -10.93
N THR A 58 13.00 1.66 -10.42
CA THR A 58 12.53 3.04 -10.56
C THR A 58 13.47 4.02 -9.83
N THR A 59 13.24 5.31 -10.02
CA THR A 59 14.08 6.35 -9.43
C THR A 59 13.64 6.60 -7.98
N GLY A 60 14.26 5.89 -7.04
CA GLY A 60 14.03 6.04 -5.62
C GLY A 60 13.66 4.73 -4.92
N TYR A 61 13.52 4.83 -3.62
CA TYR A 61 13.13 3.72 -2.76
C TYR A 61 12.55 4.25 -1.46
N ASN A 62 11.85 3.39 -0.74
CA ASN A 62 11.39 3.67 0.62
C ASN A 62 11.62 2.45 1.52
N TYR A 63 11.41 2.63 2.81
CA TYR A 63 11.52 1.57 3.80
C TYR A 63 10.16 1.28 4.40
N LEU A 64 9.90 0.02 4.67
CA LEU A 64 8.73 -0.41 5.42
C LEU A 64 9.12 -1.48 6.44
N THR A 65 8.43 -1.50 7.56
CA THR A 65 8.65 -2.49 8.62
C THR A 65 7.59 -3.57 8.53
N MET A 66 8.03 -4.82 8.45
CA MET A 66 7.15 -6.00 8.46
C MET A 66 7.83 -7.10 9.29
N ASN A 67 7.07 -7.79 10.14
CA ASN A 67 7.54 -8.93 10.92
C ASN A 67 8.82 -8.65 11.71
N ASN A 68 8.94 -7.47 12.31
CA ASN A 68 10.12 -6.96 13.04
C ASN A 68 11.40 -6.81 12.20
N ASP A 69 11.30 -6.78 10.88
CA ASP A 69 12.42 -6.49 9.97
C ASP A 69 12.13 -5.25 9.13
N VAL A 70 13.19 -4.59 8.67
CA VAL A 70 13.11 -3.48 7.74
C VAL A 70 13.31 -3.97 6.32
N TYR A 71 12.37 -3.62 5.45
CA TYR A 71 12.40 -3.95 4.03
C TYR A 71 12.60 -2.68 3.20
N LEU A 72 13.45 -2.78 2.20
CA LEU A 72 13.53 -1.80 1.13
C LEU A 72 12.42 -2.11 0.11
N TYR A 73 11.67 -1.09 -0.27
CA TYR A 73 10.71 -1.08 -1.37
C TYR A 73 11.25 -0.25 -2.52
N THR A 74 11.13 -0.76 -3.75
CA THR A 74 11.34 0.00 -4.99
C THR A 74 10.52 -0.63 -6.12
N GLY A 75 10.03 0.19 -7.05
CA GLY A 75 9.40 -0.28 -8.27
C GLY A 75 10.42 -0.88 -9.23
N ILE A 76 9.95 -1.73 -10.12
CA ILE A 76 10.72 -2.30 -11.24
C ILE A 76 10.04 -1.90 -12.53
N THR A 77 10.81 -1.28 -13.43
CA THR A 77 10.35 -0.85 -14.74
C THR A 77 11.17 -1.49 -15.84
N SER A 78 10.61 -1.57 -17.05
CA SER A 78 11.35 -1.97 -18.24
C SER A 78 12.22 -0.84 -18.75
N VAL A 79 13.39 -1.12 -19.26
CA VAL A 79 14.26 -0.12 -19.91
C VAL A 79 13.62 0.46 -21.18
N SER A 80 12.71 -0.31 -21.81
CA SER A 80 12.01 0.07 -23.05
C SER A 80 10.57 0.58 -22.82
N SER A 81 10.11 0.70 -21.59
CA SER A 81 8.74 1.13 -21.24
C SER A 81 8.71 2.58 -20.80
N ASP A 82 7.66 3.28 -21.17
CA ASP A 82 7.46 4.68 -20.83
C ASP A 82 6.64 4.80 -19.52
N GLY A 83 7.32 4.97 -18.38
CA GLY A 83 6.72 5.46 -17.15
C GLY A 83 5.76 4.51 -16.42
N SER A 84 5.85 3.19 -16.65
CA SER A 84 5.05 2.20 -15.93
C SER A 84 5.90 1.16 -15.22
N ASN A 85 5.48 0.77 -14.03
CA ASN A 85 6.03 -0.36 -13.30
C ASN A 85 5.51 -1.67 -13.88
N ILE A 86 6.41 -2.64 -14.07
CA ILE A 86 6.04 -4.04 -14.33
C ILE A 86 5.79 -4.81 -13.03
N GLY A 87 6.19 -4.24 -11.91
CA GLY A 87 6.05 -4.79 -10.58
C GLY A 87 6.88 -4.02 -9.59
N PHE A 88 7.02 -4.56 -8.40
CA PHE A 88 7.87 -4.01 -7.35
C PHE A 88 8.60 -5.10 -6.57
N VAL A 89 9.65 -4.72 -5.86
CA VAL A 89 10.40 -5.62 -4.98
C VAL A 89 10.35 -5.15 -3.54
N LEU A 90 10.32 -6.13 -2.64
CA LEU A 90 10.61 -5.97 -1.23
C LEU A 90 11.88 -6.75 -0.91
N VAL A 91 12.87 -6.08 -0.35
CA VAL A 91 14.14 -6.69 0.04
C VAL A 91 14.36 -6.52 1.54
N ASN A 92 14.43 -7.63 2.26
CA ASN A 92 14.78 -7.63 3.66
C ASN A 92 16.23 -7.14 3.85
N LEU A 93 16.43 -6.03 4.56
CA LEU A 93 17.75 -5.42 4.70
C LEU A 93 18.68 -6.16 5.65
N ARG A 94 18.21 -7.14 6.40
CA ARG A 94 19.02 -8.00 7.27
C ARG A 94 19.44 -9.29 6.55
N THR A 95 18.52 -9.98 5.90
CA THR A 95 18.76 -11.29 5.28
C THR A 95 19.04 -11.22 3.78
N LYS A 96 18.69 -10.11 3.14
CA LYS A 96 18.69 -9.91 1.68
C LYS A 96 17.69 -10.79 0.92
N GLU A 97 16.73 -11.42 1.63
CA GLU A 97 15.62 -12.09 0.98
C GLU A 97 14.87 -11.08 0.12
N THR A 98 14.69 -11.42 -1.15
CA THR A 98 14.09 -10.55 -2.16
C THR A 98 12.82 -11.18 -2.70
N LYS A 99 11.70 -10.47 -2.62
CA LYS A 99 10.42 -10.87 -3.19
C LYS A 99 10.02 -9.91 -4.30
N PHE A 100 9.80 -10.43 -5.49
CA PHE A 100 9.22 -9.69 -6.60
C PHE A 100 7.70 -9.91 -6.64
N TYR A 101 6.98 -8.82 -6.80
CA TYR A 101 5.53 -8.80 -6.95
C TYR A 101 5.20 -8.33 -8.36
N ASP A 102 4.68 -9.24 -9.17
CA ASP A 102 4.30 -9.00 -10.57
C ASP A 102 2.92 -8.33 -10.61
N VAL A 103 2.91 -7.04 -10.37
CA VAL A 103 1.71 -6.20 -10.41
C VAL A 103 2.05 -4.94 -11.19
N ALA A 104 1.53 -4.83 -12.40
CA ALA A 104 1.72 -3.64 -13.23
C ALA A 104 1.01 -2.43 -12.63
N GLY A 105 1.65 -1.28 -12.68
CA GLY A 105 1.11 -0.03 -12.13
C GLY A 105 1.87 1.21 -12.58
N ALA A 106 1.52 2.35 -12.00
CA ALA A 106 2.19 3.61 -12.25
C ALA A 106 3.55 3.67 -11.54
N GLU A 107 4.53 4.32 -12.17
CA GLU A 107 5.76 4.69 -11.46
C GLU A 107 5.48 5.69 -10.33
N GLU A 108 6.31 5.62 -9.31
CA GLU A 108 6.23 6.50 -8.14
C GLU A 108 6.21 7.99 -8.52
N THR A 109 6.99 8.36 -9.52
CA THR A 109 7.04 9.75 -10.03
C THR A 109 5.71 10.21 -10.64
N ALA A 110 4.99 9.34 -11.33
CA ALA A 110 3.66 9.65 -11.86
C ALA A 110 2.64 9.83 -10.73
N ALA A 111 2.68 8.97 -9.71
CA ALA A 111 1.83 9.09 -8.53
C ALA A 111 2.14 10.37 -7.73
N MET A 112 3.42 10.73 -7.58
CA MET A 112 3.87 11.97 -6.94
C MET A 112 3.33 13.20 -7.68
N ALA A 113 3.49 13.23 -9.01
CA ALA A 113 2.99 14.33 -9.85
C ALA A 113 1.45 14.46 -9.75
N SER A 114 0.73 13.34 -9.70
CA SER A 114 -0.73 13.34 -9.53
C SER A 114 -1.15 13.91 -8.19
N ALA A 115 -0.47 13.54 -7.10
CA ALA A 115 -0.75 14.07 -5.76
C ALA A 115 -0.45 15.58 -5.66
N GLU A 116 0.69 16.04 -6.22
CA GLU A 116 1.06 17.45 -6.27
C GLU A 116 0.09 18.26 -7.13
N GLY A 117 -0.41 17.67 -8.21
CA GLY A 117 -1.43 18.27 -9.08
C GLY A 117 -2.73 18.60 -8.36
N GLN A 118 -3.15 17.83 -7.35
CA GLN A 118 -4.35 18.10 -6.55
C GLN A 118 -4.22 19.36 -5.68
N VAL A 119 -3.00 19.76 -5.36
CA VAL A 119 -2.70 20.88 -4.45
C VAL A 119 -1.77 21.91 -5.09
N GLN A 120 -1.80 22.01 -6.41
CA GLN A 120 -0.89 22.85 -7.20
C GLN A 120 -0.87 24.31 -6.70
N GLN A 121 -2.00 24.87 -6.30
CA GLN A 121 -2.12 26.25 -5.77
C GLN A 121 -1.40 26.45 -4.43
N MET A 122 -1.07 25.38 -3.72
CA MET A 122 -0.39 25.43 -2.42
C MET A 122 1.13 25.29 -2.52
N ASN A 123 1.64 24.88 -3.70
CA ASN A 123 3.06 24.58 -3.95
C ASN A 123 3.64 23.57 -2.96
N TYR A 124 2.88 22.56 -2.59
CA TYR A 124 3.38 21.47 -1.76
C TYR A 124 4.13 20.45 -2.61
N THR A 125 5.15 19.83 -2.01
CA THR A 125 5.95 18.77 -2.64
C THR A 125 5.70 17.44 -1.96
N SER A 126 5.59 16.39 -2.75
CA SER A 126 5.39 15.03 -2.24
C SER A 126 6.69 14.41 -1.72
N THR A 127 6.57 13.56 -0.73
CA THR A 127 7.63 12.60 -0.39
C THR A 127 7.59 11.43 -1.37
N PHE A 128 8.71 10.69 -1.50
CA PHE A 128 8.68 9.42 -2.21
C PHE A 128 7.62 8.50 -1.57
N PRO A 129 6.74 7.87 -2.37
CA PRO A 129 5.61 7.13 -1.84
C PRO A 129 6.03 5.82 -1.16
N LEU A 130 5.21 5.41 -0.21
CA LEU A 130 5.21 4.08 0.36
C LEU A 130 4.08 3.28 -0.27
N LEU A 131 4.39 2.12 -0.84
CA LEU A 131 3.36 1.21 -1.35
C LEU A 131 2.82 0.38 -0.18
N ILE A 132 1.53 0.47 0.05
CA ILE A 132 0.80 -0.25 1.10
C ILE A 132 -0.32 -1.09 0.49
N ASN A 133 -0.73 -2.12 1.22
CA ASN A 133 -1.97 -2.81 0.92
C ASN A 133 -3.11 -2.13 1.68
N LEU A 134 -4.03 -1.50 0.97
CA LEU A 134 -5.19 -0.86 1.53
C LEU A 134 -6.45 -1.47 0.94
N ASP A 135 -7.21 -2.20 1.75
CA ASP A 135 -8.40 -2.94 1.33
C ASP A 135 -8.12 -3.90 0.14
N ASN A 136 -7.07 -4.72 0.27
CA ASN A 136 -6.58 -5.66 -0.75
C ASN A 136 -6.18 -5.01 -2.10
N LYS A 137 -5.91 -3.71 -2.09
CA LYS A 137 -5.41 -2.98 -3.26
C LYS A 137 -4.07 -2.35 -2.98
N PRO A 138 -3.12 -2.47 -3.92
CA PRO A 138 -1.86 -1.75 -3.83
C PRO A 138 -2.14 -0.25 -3.97
N THR A 139 -1.73 0.53 -2.99
CA THR A 139 -2.01 1.96 -2.89
C THR A 139 -0.76 2.70 -2.47
N TYR A 140 -0.42 3.75 -3.17
CA TYR A 140 0.64 4.67 -2.76
C TYR A 140 0.16 5.60 -1.66
N LEU A 141 0.91 5.67 -0.58
CA LEU A 141 0.77 6.64 0.49
C LEU A 141 1.97 7.59 0.46
N MET A 142 1.71 8.88 0.49
CA MET A 142 2.75 9.92 0.58
C MET A 142 2.30 11.11 1.43
N SER A 143 3.28 11.85 1.91
CA SER A 143 3.04 13.12 2.59
C SER A 143 3.31 14.28 1.63
N LEU A 144 2.48 15.31 1.67
CA LEU A 144 2.67 16.57 0.98
C LEU A 144 3.20 17.60 1.97
N LYS A 145 4.35 18.19 1.66
CA LYS A 145 5.07 19.13 2.53
C LYS A 145 5.10 20.52 1.94
N ASP A 146 5.00 21.52 2.80
CA ASP A 146 5.23 22.91 2.43
C ASP A 146 6.73 23.21 2.22
N ASN A 147 7.03 24.45 1.83
CA ASN A 147 8.40 24.92 1.61
C ASN A 147 9.27 24.90 2.87
N ALA A 148 8.69 24.83 4.07
CA ALA A 148 9.40 24.67 5.32
C ALA A 148 9.67 23.20 5.67
N GLY A 149 9.21 22.26 4.84
CA GLY A 149 9.35 20.82 5.06
C GLY A 149 8.33 20.21 6.02
N LEU A 150 7.31 20.98 6.41
CA LEU A 150 6.26 20.52 7.32
C LEU A 150 5.20 19.74 6.54
N VAL A 151 4.79 18.58 7.05
CA VAL A 151 3.70 17.80 6.48
C VAL A 151 2.38 18.57 6.66
N LYS A 152 1.71 18.84 5.54
CA LYS A 152 0.43 19.56 5.48
C LYS A 152 -0.71 18.63 5.08
N MET A 153 -0.47 17.66 4.23
CA MET A 153 -1.50 16.72 3.77
C MET A 153 -0.94 15.33 3.62
N TYR A 154 -1.81 14.34 3.67
CA TYR A 154 -1.58 12.98 3.22
C TYR A 154 -2.25 12.77 1.88
N ALA A 155 -1.57 12.08 0.96
CA ALA A 155 -2.11 11.70 -0.33
C ALA A 155 -2.11 10.17 -0.46
N PHE A 156 -3.24 9.64 -0.92
CA PHE A 156 -3.39 8.25 -1.33
C PHE A 156 -3.64 8.22 -2.84
N VAL A 157 -2.87 7.40 -3.54
CA VAL A 157 -2.95 7.26 -5.01
C VAL A 157 -3.07 5.79 -5.35
N ASP A 158 -4.03 5.44 -6.20
CA ASP A 158 -4.17 4.06 -6.67
C ASP A 158 -2.94 3.65 -7.49
N TYR A 159 -2.37 2.49 -7.18
CA TYR A 159 -1.17 2.00 -7.85
C TYR A 159 -1.43 1.68 -9.33
N THR A 160 -2.64 1.20 -9.67
CA THR A 160 -3.01 0.82 -11.03
C THR A 160 -3.63 1.97 -11.82
N ASP A 161 -4.21 2.95 -11.13
CA ASP A 161 -4.81 4.16 -11.70
C ASP A 161 -4.36 5.40 -10.93
N TYR A 162 -3.21 5.96 -11.33
CA TYR A 162 -2.63 7.14 -10.67
C TYR A 162 -3.47 8.41 -10.78
N GLN A 163 -4.55 8.41 -11.58
CA GLN A 163 -5.51 9.52 -11.63
C GLN A 163 -6.48 9.49 -10.45
N ARG A 164 -6.65 8.33 -9.83
CA ARG A 164 -7.42 8.19 -8.59
C ARG A 164 -6.58 8.62 -7.41
N VAL A 165 -6.72 9.88 -7.03
CA VAL A 165 -5.98 10.54 -5.94
C VAL A 165 -6.95 11.11 -4.94
N VAL A 166 -6.69 10.90 -3.66
CA VAL A 166 -7.38 11.60 -2.55
C VAL A 166 -6.34 12.22 -1.65
N VAL A 167 -6.48 13.53 -1.41
CA VAL A 167 -5.65 14.28 -0.48
C VAL A 167 -6.49 14.71 0.73
N THR A 168 -5.91 14.62 1.93
CA THR A 168 -6.58 14.97 3.18
C THR A 168 -5.62 15.77 4.04
N ASP A 169 -6.14 16.78 4.75
CA ASP A 169 -5.35 17.60 5.66
C ASP A 169 -4.70 16.73 6.75
N SER A 170 -3.44 17.00 7.07
CA SER A 170 -2.69 16.20 8.03
C SER A 170 -3.23 16.29 9.46
N SER A 171 -3.97 17.36 9.78
CA SER A 171 -4.63 17.53 11.09
C SER A 171 -5.76 16.52 11.34
N GLU A 172 -6.36 15.96 10.26
CA GLU A 172 -7.35 14.90 10.37
C GLU A 172 -6.74 13.53 10.71
N GLY A 173 -5.43 13.37 10.52
CA GLY A 173 -4.70 12.15 10.78
C GLY A 173 -4.75 11.14 9.62
N ILE A 174 -3.77 10.24 9.61
CA ILE A 174 -3.57 9.29 8.51
C ILE A 174 -4.70 8.26 8.38
N VAL A 175 -5.32 7.87 9.48
CA VAL A 175 -6.45 6.92 9.49
C VAL A 175 -7.65 7.54 8.78
N LYS A 176 -7.96 8.81 9.09
CA LYS A 176 -9.04 9.53 8.42
C LYS A 176 -8.76 9.75 6.93
N ALA A 177 -7.53 10.06 6.59
CA ALA A 177 -7.10 10.19 5.19
C ALA A 177 -7.31 8.89 4.40
N ALA A 178 -6.96 7.76 5.00
CA ALA A 178 -7.21 6.44 4.40
C ALA A 178 -8.72 6.13 4.28
N GLN A 179 -9.53 6.51 5.29
CA GLN A 179 -11.00 6.41 5.21
C GLN A 179 -11.57 7.24 4.05
N ASN A 180 -11.11 8.47 3.90
CA ASN A 180 -11.53 9.35 2.81
C ASN A 180 -11.21 8.71 1.44
N TYR A 181 -10.03 8.12 1.28
CA TYR A 181 -9.63 7.43 0.05
C TYR A 181 -10.52 6.21 -0.26
N LEU A 182 -10.94 5.48 0.76
CA LEU A 182 -11.82 4.31 0.61
C LEU A 182 -13.33 4.67 0.50
N GLY A 183 -13.64 5.95 0.43
CA GLY A 183 -15.05 6.39 0.40
C GLY A 183 -15.74 6.25 1.75
N GLY A 184 -15.00 6.41 2.84
CA GLY A 184 -15.52 6.37 4.21
C GLY A 184 -15.51 4.98 4.88
N SER A 185 -14.92 3.97 4.26
CA SER A 185 -14.90 2.60 4.76
C SER A 185 -13.49 2.08 5.05
N ILE A 186 -12.87 2.52 6.15
CA ILE A 186 -11.87 1.68 6.82
C ILE A 186 -12.38 1.30 8.19
N THR A 187 -12.45 0.02 8.42
CA THR A 187 -12.61 -0.56 9.74
C THR A 187 -11.25 -1.09 10.20
N THR A 188 -10.61 -0.33 11.09
CA THR A 188 -9.51 -0.86 11.92
C THR A 188 -10.13 -1.54 13.11
N GLY A 189 -10.21 -2.87 13.12
CA GLY A 189 -10.81 -3.60 14.23
C GLY A 189 -10.62 -5.10 14.10
N GLU A 190 -10.72 -5.79 15.23
CA GLU A 190 -10.77 -7.24 15.30
C GLU A 190 -11.99 -7.74 14.50
N GLU A 191 -11.79 -8.77 13.68
CA GLU A 191 -12.91 -9.41 12.96
C GLU A 191 -13.73 -10.25 13.93
N LEU A 192 -15.02 -9.97 13.98
CA LEU A 192 -15.99 -10.67 14.81
C LEU A 192 -16.94 -11.45 13.91
N SER A 193 -17.32 -12.66 14.32
CA SER A 193 -18.36 -13.44 13.64
C SER A 193 -19.64 -13.46 14.45
N LYS A 194 -20.77 -13.27 13.79
CA LYS A 194 -22.10 -13.28 14.41
C LYS A 194 -23.16 -13.73 13.41
N THR A 195 -24.07 -14.55 13.86
CA THR A 195 -25.33 -14.82 13.11
C THR A 195 -26.34 -13.73 13.46
N ILE A 196 -26.92 -13.10 12.46
CA ILE A 196 -27.89 -12.02 12.60
C ILE A 196 -29.17 -12.35 11.85
N THR A 197 -30.30 -11.89 12.37
CA THR A 197 -31.58 -11.83 11.68
C THR A 197 -31.78 -10.41 11.18
N ILE A 198 -32.17 -10.24 9.94
CA ILE A 198 -32.29 -8.92 9.30
C ILE A 198 -33.66 -8.31 9.58
N ASP A 199 -33.69 -7.21 10.30
CA ASP A 199 -34.92 -6.46 10.61
C ASP A 199 -35.28 -5.43 9.51
N ALA A 200 -34.26 -4.85 8.86
CA ALA A 200 -34.45 -3.93 7.74
C ALA A 200 -33.23 -3.94 6.79
N ILE A 201 -33.51 -3.68 5.53
CA ILE A 201 -32.49 -3.52 4.47
C ILE A 201 -32.67 -2.15 3.81
N ARG A 202 -31.53 -1.46 3.58
CA ARG A 202 -31.43 -0.25 2.78
C ARG A 202 -30.25 -0.36 1.85
N THR A 203 -30.34 0.31 0.72
CA THR A 203 -29.23 0.40 -0.24
C THR A 203 -28.89 1.86 -0.49
N ALA A 204 -27.61 2.14 -0.67
CA ALA A 204 -27.11 3.43 -1.11
C ALA A 204 -25.99 3.24 -2.13
N VAL A 205 -25.87 4.16 -3.08
CA VAL A 205 -24.75 4.20 -4.01
C VAL A 205 -23.82 5.32 -3.57
N LEU A 206 -22.59 4.95 -3.21
CA LEU A 206 -21.55 5.87 -2.82
C LEU A 206 -20.36 5.65 -3.76
N ASP A 207 -19.92 6.70 -4.44
CA ASP A 207 -18.79 6.68 -5.37
C ASP A 207 -18.85 5.51 -6.41
N GLY A 208 -20.05 5.30 -6.98
CA GLY A 208 -20.28 4.23 -7.95
C GLY A 208 -20.34 2.81 -7.39
N THR A 209 -20.23 2.65 -6.06
CA THR A 209 -20.34 1.36 -5.38
C THR A 209 -21.70 1.28 -4.66
N THR A 210 -22.41 0.16 -4.88
CA THR A 210 -23.64 -0.12 -4.13
C THR A 210 -23.30 -0.73 -2.78
N TYR A 211 -23.86 -0.13 -1.72
CA TYR A 211 -23.78 -0.61 -0.34
C TYR A 211 -25.14 -1.06 0.14
N TYR A 212 -25.16 -2.16 0.85
CA TYR A 212 -26.30 -2.69 1.59
C TYR A 212 -26.12 -2.37 3.07
N TYR A 213 -27.15 -1.80 3.68
CA TYR A 213 -27.22 -1.54 5.11
C TYR A 213 -28.24 -2.51 5.68
N LEU A 214 -27.78 -3.40 6.55
CA LEU A 214 -28.56 -4.44 7.20
C LEU A 214 -28.72 -4.04 8.65
N GLN A 215 -29.96 -3.90 9.12
CA GLN A 215 -30.24 -3.65 10.53
C GLN A 215 -30.58 -4.97 11.21
N SER A 216 -30.02 -5.20 12.41
CA SER A 216 -30.35 -6.32 13.29
C SER A 216 -30.34 -5.82 14.73
N GLY A 217 -31.53 -5.68 15.34
CA GLY A 217 -31.71 -4.99 16.62
C GLY A 217 -31.29 -3.52 16.52
N ASP A 218 -30.46 -3.08 17.44
CA ASP A 218 -29.90 -1.72 17.46
C ASP A 218 -28.63 -1.58 16.59
N ASP A 219 -28.09 -2.69 16.09
CA ASP A 219 -26.86 -2.69 15.30
C ASP A 219 -27.15 -2.46 13.80
N ILE A 220 -26.31 -1.67 13.17
CA ILE A 220 -26.30 -1.48 11.71
C ILE A 220 -25.02 -2.05 11.14
N TYR A 221 -25.20 -2.89 10.13
CA TYR A 221 -24.11 -3.52 9.38
C TYR A 221 -24.13 -3.03 7.95
N ARG A 222 -22.95 -2.73 7.39
CA ARG A 222 -22.82 -2.30 6.00
C ARG A 222 -21.98 -3.29 5.22
N ALA A 223 -22.42 -3.63 4.03
CA ALA A 223 -21.68 -4.44 3.07
C ALA A 223 -21.64 -3.78 1.71
N SER A 224 -20.47 -3.67 1.11
CA SER A 224 -20.33 -3.40 -0.32
C SER A 224 -20.87 -4.59 -1.11
N LEU A 225 -21.54 -4.36 -2.25
CA LEU A 225 -21.98 -5.44 -3.15
C LEU A 225 -20.83 -6.41 -3.52
N LYS A 226 -19.58 -5.94 -3.48
CA LYS A 226 -18.41 -6.77 -3.78
C LYS A 226 -18.15 -7.87 -2.75
N VAL A 227 -18.63 -7.72 -1.51
CA VAL A 227 -18.47 -8.73 -0.44
C VAL A 227 -19.11 -10.06 -0.83
N ASN A 228 -20.34 -10.00 -1.36
CA ASN A 228 -21.00 -11.19 -1.90
C ASN A 228 -22.09 -10.79 -2.92
N GLN A 229 -21.75 -10.88 -4.21
CA GLN A 229 -22.64 -10.47 -5.30
C GLN A 229 -23.82 -11.43 -5.53
N THR A 230 -23.74 -12.64 -4.97
CA THR A 230 -24.76 -13.68 -5.15
C THR A 230 -25.75 -13.76 -4.01
N ILE A 231 -25.39 -13.33 -2.81
CA ILE A 231 -26.23 -13.36 -1.62
C ILE A 231 -26.88 -11.99 -1.37
N LEU A 232 -26.09 -10.91 -1.33
CA LEU A 232 -26.57 -9.59 -0.95
C LEU A 232 -27.82 -9.10 -1.69
N PRO A 233 -27.94 -9.27 -3.04
CA PRO A 233 -29.12 -8.80 -3.78
C PRO A 233 -30.41 -9.57 -3.46
N PHE A 234 -30.30 -10.76 -2.86
CA PHE A 234 -31.43 -11.64 -2.57
C PHE A 234 -31.82 -11.71 -1.09
N LEU A 235 -31.10 -10.96 -0.23
CA LEU A 235 -31.46 -10.86 1.18
C LEU A 235 -32.80 -10.14 1.34
N THR A 236 -33.60 -10.65 2.24
CA THR A 236 -34.90 -10.10 2.64
C THR A 236 -34.94 -9.85 4.14
N VAL A 237 -35.93 -9.10 4.60
CA VAL A 237 -36.26 -9.03 6.04
C VAL A 237 -36.57 -10.44 6.52
N ASP A 238 -36.22 -10.74 7.76
CA ASP A 238 -36.29 -12.05 8.42
C ASP A 238 -35.29 -13.10 7.90
N SER A 239 -34.40 -12.74 6.94
CA SER A 239 -33.27 -13.61 6.56
C SER A 239 -32.30 -13.75 7.74
N GLU A 240 -31.85 -14.98 7.99
CA GLU A 240 -30.79 -15.29 8.95
C GLU A 240 -29.50 -15.57 8.19
N ILE A 241 -28.44 -14.83 8.52
CA ILE A 241 -27.13 -14.95 7.87
C ILE A 241 -26.01 -14.92 8.90
N THR A 242 -24.93 -15.63 8.63
CA THR A 242 -23.70 -15.52 9.41
C THR A 242 -22.77 -14.52 8.73
N ILE A 243 -22.35 -13.52 9.46
CA ILE A 243 -21.46 -12.47 8.99
C ILE A 243 -20.15 -12.43 9.76
N THR A 244 -19.06 -12.17 9.07
CA THR A 244 -17.83 -11.69 9.68
C THR A 244 -17.77 -10.18 9.46
N TYR A 245 -17.57 -9.42 10.53
CA TYR A 245 -17.60 -7.96 10.47
C TYR A 245 -16.54 -7.33 11.36
N LYS A 246 -16.19 -6.10 11.06
CA LYS A 246 -15.33 -5.24 11.87
C LYS A 246 -16.18 -4.21 12.58
N LYS A 247 -15.97 -4.03 13.88
CA LYS A 247 -16.74 -3.13 14.71
C LYS A 247 -16.33 -1.68 14.46
N SER A 248 -17.30 -0.82 14.15
CA SER A 248 -17.15 0.64 14.02
C SER A 248 -18.51 1.29 14.28
N ASP A 249 -18.63 2.63 14.05
CA ASP A 249 -19.92 3.34 14.16
C ASP A 249 -21.00 2.72 13.25
N VAL A 250 -20.59 2.24 12.06
CA VAL A 250 -21.39 1.34 11.22
C VAL A 250 -20.54 0.09 11.00
N ASN A 251 -20.97 -1.05 11.55
CA ASN A 251 -20.22 -2.31 11.47
C ASN A 251 -20.01 -2.72 10.02
N GLU A 252 -18.77 -2.90 9.59
CA GLU A 252 -18.46 -3.23 8.20
C GLU A 252 -18.36 -4.76 8.02
N ILE A 253 -19.20 -5.31 7.15
CA ILE A 253 -19.19 -6.74 6.84
C ILE A 253 -18.01 -7.04 5.90
N VAL A 254 -17.21 -8.04 6.28
CA VAL A 254 -16.06 -8.55 5.53
C VAL A 254 -16.43 -9.78 4.71
N SER A 255 -17.27 -10.68 5.28
CA SER A 255 -17.79 -11.84 4.58
C SER A 255 -19.20 -12.22 5.04
N ILE A 256 -19.95 -12.93 4.19
CA ILE A 256 -21.29 -13.45 4.44
C ILE A 256 -21.31 -14.92 4.04
N GLU A 257 -21.81 -15.76 4.95
CA GLU A 257 -22.03 -17.19 4.74
C GLU A 257 -23.54 -17.54 4.84
#